data_af642c0b96dd3df1ec1ee603e1049c8e
#
_entry.id   af642c0b96dd3df1ec1ee603e1049c8e
#
_cell.length_a   1.000
_cell.length_b   1.000
_cell.length_c   1.000
_cell.angle_alpha   90.00
_cell.angle_beta   90.00
_cell.angle_gamma   90.00
#
_symmetry.space_group_name_H-M   'P 1'
#
loop_
_entity.id
_entity.type
_entity.pdbx_description
1 polymer ?
#
loop_
_entity_poly.entity_id
_entity_poly.type
_entity_poly.pdbx_seq_one_letter_code
_entity_poly.pdbx_strand_id
1 'polypeptide(L)'
;MRVMLSLGLALALGACANGAELASTADSPDFEAALADPQRPAADVERDRARMPAELLAFAEVATGETVGDYIMGGGYWTRILANVVGPQGKVYAFQPDEFIAFRPAYGEEQNAAVSGRANVVALRGPVAAPPFPEKLDTIVTVQNLHDLYIGAMPQGTGAKAIAALYAALKPGGTLLVVDHSAADGSGTSAANALHRIDRQAAIDALTRAGFVLEAQSDLYRQPGDPRTANVFAPEIRGKTDQFVLRFRKPG
;
A
#
# COMPACT_ATOMS: atom_id res chain seq x y z
N MET A 1 -30.84 25.28 79.91
CA MET A 1 -29.74 25.64 79.02
C MET A 1 -29.28 24.33 78.38
N ARG A 2 -29.78 24.07 77.13
CA ARG A 2 -29.51 22.82 76.40
C ARG A 2 -28.46 23.17 75.33
N VAL A 3 -27.34 22.51 75.38
CA VAL A 3 -26.27 22.58 74.35
C VAL A 3 -26.51 21.47 73.36
N MET A 4 -26.82 21.81 72.08
CA MET A 4 -26.88 20.85 70.99
C MET A 4 -25.52 20.69 70.39
N LEU A 5 -25.03 19.44 70.34
CA LEU A 5 -23.80 19.04 69.65
C LEU A 5 -24.21 18.61 68.27
N SER A 6 -23.73 19.30 67.22
CA SER A 6 -23.93 18.95 65.82
C SER A 6 -22.77 18.09 65.37
N LEU A 7 -23.08 16.85 64.98
CA LEU A 7 -22.13 15.88 64.39
C LEU A 7 -22.08 16.10 62.90
N GLY A 8 -20.98 16.59 62.38
CA GLY A 8 -20.74 16.75 60.93
C GLY A 8 -20.22 15.45 60.31
N LEU A 9 -20.99 14.90 59.39
CA LEU A 9 -20.61 13.75 58.60
C LEU A 9 -19.84 14.19 57.34
N ALA A 10 -18.52 13.94 57.29
CA ALA A 10 -17.71 14.19 56.11
C ALA A 10 -17.83 13.02 55.14
N LEU A 11 -18.49 13.24 54.00
CA LEU A 11 -18.44 12.32 52.86
C LEU A 11 -17.09 12.50 52.09
N ALA A 12 -16.26 11.48 52.13
CA ALA A 12 -15.09 11.40 51.23
C ALA A 12 -15.55 10.90 49.87
N LEU A 13 -15.55 11.77 48.87
CA LEU A 13 -15.70 11.37 47.45
C LEU A 13 -14.35 10.82 46.96
N GLY A 14 -14.29 9.51 46.83
CA GLY A 14 -13.18 8.83 46.13
C GLY A 14 -13.30 9.10 44.62
N ALA A 15 -12.41 9.92 44.09
CA ALA A 15 -12.23 10.08 42.64
C ALA A 15 -11.48 8.87 42.09
N CYS A 16 -12.21 7.97 41.41
CA CYS A 16 -11.61 6.97 40.55
C CYS A 16 -11.07 7.70 39.30
N ALA A 17 -9.77 7.94 39.28
CA ALA A 17 -9.07 8.36 38.08
C ALA A 17 -9.01 7.15 37.13
N ASN A 18 -9.94 7.07 36.17
CA ASN A 18 -9.77 6.22 35.00
C ASN A 18 -8.58 6.77 34.21
N GLY A 19 -7.45 6.10 34.34
CA GLY A 19 -6.33 6.24 33.42
C GLY A 19 -6.78 5.72 32.07
N ALA A 20 -7.34 6.59 31.21
CA ALA A 20 -7.38 6.35 29.80
C ALA A 20 -5.91 6.37 29.34
N GLU A 21 -5.37 5.19 29.09
CA GLU A 21 -4.12 5.00 28.41
C GLU A 21 -4.29 5.66 27.04
N LEU A 22 -3.68 6.83 26.85
CA LEU A 22 -3.64 7.50 25.56
C LEU A 22 -2.93 6.55 24.61
N ALA A 23 -3.68 5.97 23.67
CA ALA A 23 -3.11 5.28 22.54
C ALA A 23 -2.04 6.20 21.96
N SER A 24 -0.80 5.69 21.90
CA SER A 24 0.32 6.38 21.26
C SER A 24 -0.16 6.85 19.88
N THR A 25 -0.27 8.14 19.68
CA THR A 25 -0.45 8.71 18.35
C THR A 25 0.85 8.37 17.62
N ALA A 26 0.79 7.39 16.71
CA ALA A 26 1.87 7.15 15.77
C ALA A 26 2.20 8.52 15.15
N ASP A 27 3.48 8.95 15.28
CA ASP A 27 3.90 10.23 14.71
C ASP A 27 3.57 10.20 13.21
N SER A 28 2.78 11.17 12.76
CA SER A 28 2.49 11.29 11.33
C SER A 28 3.80 11.46 10.57
N PRO A 29 4.02 10.70 9.48
CA PRO A 29 5.26 10.80 8.73
C PRO A 29 5.49 12.22 8.20
N ASP A 30 6.72 12.66 8.22
CA ASP A 30 7.14 13.86 7.48
C ASP A 30 7.35 13.48 6.00
N PHE A 31 6.28 13.57 5.23
CA PHE A 31 6.32 13.24 3.79
C PHE A 31 7.24 14.19 3.02
N GLU A 32 7.35 15.45 3.42
CA GLU A 32 8.22 16.43 2.74
C GLU A 32 9.68 16.01 2.92
N ALA A 33 10.11 15.72 4.14
CA ALA A 33 11.45 15.22 4.42
C ALA A 33 11.73 13.87 3.72
N ALA A 34 10.75 12.96 3.69
CA ALA A 34 10.90 11.67 3.02
C ALA A 34 11.10 11.80 1.50
N LEU A 35 10.46 12.80 0.87
CA LEU A 35 10.58 13.08 -0.56
C LEU A 35 11.84 13.89 -0.92
N ALA A 36 12.39 14.65 0.03
CA ALA A 36 13.60 15.45 -0.15
C ALA A 36 14.91 14.64 -0.07
N ASP A 37 14.85 13.30 0.11
CA ASP A 37 16.02 12.44 0.19
C ASP A 37 16.94 12.59 -1.05
N PRO A 38 18.19 13.09 -0.88
CA PRO A 38 19.11 13.28 -2.00
C PRO A 38 19.60 11.98 -2.65
N GLN A 39 19.35 10.82 -2.03
CA GLN A 39 19.68 9.51 -2.59
C GLN A 39 18.61 9.03 -3.59
N ARG A 40 17.50 9.74 -3.75
CA ARG A 40 16.49 9.42 -4.76
C ARG A 40 17.01 9.78 -6.15
N PRO A 41 16.89 8.87 -7.13
CA PRO A 41 17.25 9.17 -8.52
C PRO A 41 16.46 10.38 -9.05
N ALA A 42 17.11 11.26 -9.83
CA ALA A 42 16.42 12.39 -10.44
C ALA A 42 15.19 11.99 -11.26
N ALA A 43 15.26 10.86 -11.98
CA ALA A 43 14.14 10.30 -12.73
C ALA A 43 12.96 9.89 -11.82
N ASP A 44 13.17 9.57 -10.55
CA ASP A 44 12.08 9.34 -9.60
C ASP A 44 11.45 10.68 -9.16
N VAL A 45 12.27 11.68 -8.86
CA VAL A 45 11.81 13.02 -8.45
C VAL A 45 10.96 13.67 -9.54
N GLU A 46 11.35 13.53 -10.81
CA GLU A 46 10.58 14.02 -11.97
C GLU A 46 9.15 13.39 -12.02
N ARG A 47 8.96 12.20 -11.48
CA ARG A 47 7.68 11.49 -11.48
C ARG A 47 6.78 11.89 -10.31
N ASP A 48 7.30 12.56 -9.28
CA ASP A 48 6.55 12.87 -8.05
C ASP A 48 5.30 13.70 -8.36
N ARG A 49 5.41 14.69 -9.25
CA ARG A 49 4.26 15.52 -9.66
C ARG A 49 3.08 14.70 -10.19
N ALA A 50 3.37 13.64 -10.95
CA ALA A 50 2.33 12.80 -11.54
C ALA A 50 1.88 11.68 -10.59
N ARG A 51 2.74 11.30 -9.63
CA ARG A 51 2.49 10.19 -8.69
C ARG A 51 2.00 10.63 -7.33
N MET A 52 2.04 11.93 -7.04
CA MET A 52 1.54 12.51 -5.79
C MET A 52 1.79 11.60 -4.57
N PRO A 53 3.09 11.25 -4.30
CA PRO A 53 3.41 10.20 -3.35
C PRO A 53 3.01 10.52 -1.91
N ALA A 54 3.09 11.77 -1.48
CA ALA A 54 2.67 12.18 -0.14
C ALA A 54 1.18 11.93 0.06
N GLU A 55 0.36 12.37 -0.89
CA GLU A 55 -1.09 12.24 -0.84
C GLU A 55 -1.52 10.76 -0.91
N LEU A 56 -0.85 9.95 -1.74
CA LEU A 56 -1.15 8.54 -1.86
C LEU A 56 -0.81 7.79 -0.57
N LEU A 57 0.37 8.03 0.02
CA LEU A 57 0.79 7.34 1.25
C LEU A 57 0.03 7.84 2.47
N ALA A 58 -0.38 9.10 2.51
CA ALA A 58 -1.32 9.61 3.52
C ALA A 58 -2.71 8.94 3.39
N PHE A 59 -3.22 8.78 2.16
CA PHE A 59 -4.46 8.02 1.92
C PHE A 59 -4.33 6.55 2.35
N ALA A 60 -3.17 5.94 2.17
CA ALA A 60 -2.89 4.57 2.61
C ALA A 60 -2.71 4.44 4.13
N GLU A 61 -2.61 5.57 4.85
CA GLU A 61 -2.35 5.65 6.29
C GLU A 61 -1.00 5.03 6.70
N VAL A 62 0.00 5.08 5.80
CA VAL A 62 1.35 4.59 6.13
C VAL A 62 1.94 5.46 7.24
N ALA A 63 2.41 4.81 8.31
CA ALA A 63 2.93 5.50 9.49
C ALA A 63 4.43 5.21 9.72
N THR A 64 5.07 6.09 10.48
CA THR A 64 6.44 5.88 10.96
C THR A 64 6.51 4.63 11.84
N GLY A 65 7.54 3.82 11.66
CA GLY A 65 7.76 2.58 12.42
C GLY A 65 7.04 1.35 11.85
N GLU A 66 6.22 1.48 10.82
CA GLU A 66 5.52 0.33 10.20
C GLU A 66 6.47 -0.66 9.51
N THR A 67 6.01 -1.90 9.44
CA THR A 67 6.55 -2.93 8.55
C THR A 67 5.71 -3.00 7.29
N VAL A 68 6.27 -2.58 6.15
CA VAL A 68 5.55 -2.40 4.88
C VAL A 68 6.07 -3.36 3.81
N GLY A 69 5.14 -3.93 3.04
CA GLY A 69 5.46 -4.69 1.82
C GLY A 69 5.25 -3.84 0.57
N ASP A 70 6.29 -3.63 -0.24
CA ASP A 70 6.18 -3.11 -1.60
C ASP A 70 6.03 -4.30 -2.55
N TYR A 71 4.78 -4.65 -2.88
CA TYR A 71 4.46 -5.83 -3.67
C TYR A 71 4.57 -5.54 -5.16
N ILE A 72 5.53 -6.20 -5.81
CA ILE A 72 5.97 -5.97 -7.19
C ILE A 72 6.56 -4.56 -7.31
N MET A 73 7.71 -4.38 -6.67
CA MET A 73 8.37 -3.08 -6.50
C MET A 73 8.83 -2.40 -7.82
N GLY A 74 8.93 -3.17 -8.92
CA GLY A 74 9.42 -2.66 -10.20
C GLY A 74 10.81 -2.03 -10.08
N GLY A 75 10.96 -0.78 -10.55
CA GLY A 75 12.22 -0.02 -10.45
C GLY A 75 12.51 0.60 -9.09
N GLY A 76 11.72 0.33 -8.04
CA GLY A 76 11.98 0.73 -6.66
C GLY A 76 11.55 2.15 -6.29
N TYR A 77 10.74 2.80 -7.09
CA TYR A 77 10.23 4.14 -6.79
C TYR A 77 9.53 4.20 -5.42
N TRP A 78 8.56 3.31 -5.20
CA TRP A 78 7.83 3.26 -3.93
C TRP A 78 8.69 2.75 -2.78
N THR A 79 9.54 1.75 -3.02
CA THR A 79 10.49 1.22 -2.03
C THR A 79 11.32 2.33 -1.37
N ARG A 80 11.91 3.23 -2.19
CA ARG A 80 12.77 4.32 -1.70
C ARG A 80 11.99 5.33 -0.86
N ILE A 81 10.78 5.68 -1.26
CA ILE A 81 9.93 6.62 -0.52
C ILE A 81 9.43 5.97 0.78
N LEU A 82 8.93 4.73 0.70
CA LEU A 82 8.45 3.98 1.86
C LEU A 82 9.54 3.83 2.92
N ALA A 83 10.79 3.55 2.51
CA ALA A 83 11.92 3.45 3.44
C ALA A 83 12.13 4.71 4.28
N ASN A 84 11.97 5.88 3.66
CA ASN A 84 12.10 7.17 4.35
C ASN A 84 10.86 7.46 5.22
N VAL A 85 9.67 7.15 4.74
CA VAL A 85 8.39 7.38 5.44
C VAL A 85 8.30 6.56 6.73
N VAL A 86 8.61 5.25 6.64
CA VAL A 86 8.59 4.40 7.85
C VAL A 86 9.76 4.67 8.79
N GLY A 87 10.82 5.30 8.29
CA GLY A 87 11.99 5.70 9.09
C GLY A 87 12.82 4.51 9.60
N PRO A 88 13.84 4.77 10.45
CA PRO A 88 14.81 3.77 10.87
C PRO A 88 14.24 2.70 11.81
N GLN A 89 13.11 2.94 12.43
CA GLN A 89 12.41 1.98 13.29
C GLN A 89 11.42 1.10 12.51
N GLY A 90 11.03 1.52 11.30
CA GLY A 90 10.19 0.75 10.40
C GLY A 90 11.01 -0.16 9.50
N LYS A 91 10.31 -0.93 8.66
CA LYS A 91 10.93 -1.87 7.73
C LYS A 91 10.16 -1.93 6.41
N VAL A 92 10.88 -2.02 5.30
CA VAL A 92 10.29 -2.24 3.98
C VAL A 92 10.79 -3.55 3.39
N TYR A 93 9.86 -4.41 3.02
CA TYR A 93 10.11 -5.60 2.22
C TYR A 93 9.86 -5.28 0.75
N ALA A 94 10.93 -5.09 -0.01
CA ALA A 94 10.90 -4.80 -1.43
C ALA A 94 10.80 -6.11 -2.22
N PHE A 95 9.57 -6.54 -2.52
CA PHE A 95 9.33 -7.81 -3.20
C PHE A 95 9.31 -7.65 -4.73
N GLN A 96 10.21 -8.37 -5.40
CA GLN A 96 10.26 -8.49 -6.86
C GLN A 96 10.04 -9.94 -7.26
N PRO A 97 8.91 -10.26 -7.96
CA PRO A 97 8.62 -11.64 -8.35
C PRO A 97 9.64 -12.23 -9.32
N ASP A 98 9.91 -13.52 -9.19
CA ASP A 98 10.80 -14.26 -10.09
C ASP A 98 10.30 -14.22 -11.54
N GLU A 99 8.98 -14.25 -11.76
CA GLU A 99 8.35 -14.16 -13.08
C GLU A 99 8.66 -12.82 -13.75
N PHE A 100 8.69 -11.72 -13.00
CA PHE A 100 9.02 -10.40 -13.50
C PHE A 100 10.51 -10.27 -13.83
N ILE A 101 11.38 -10.85 -12.98
CA ILE A 101 12.83 -10.90 -13.25
C ILE A 101 13.12 -11.76 -14.49
N ALA A 102 12.42 -12.88 -14.65
CA ALA A 102 12.55 -13.72 -15.84
C ALA A 102 12.10 -13.00 -17.12
N PHE A 103 11.03 -12.20 -17.05
CA PHE A 103 10.55 -11.37 -18.15
C PHE A 103 11.52 -10.22 -18.47
N ARG A 104 12.06 -9.54 -17.44
CA ARG A 104 12.98 -8.41 -17.58
C ARG A 104 14.08 -8.51 -16.52
N PRO A 105 15.26 -9.11 -16.86
CA PRO A 105 16.36 -9.33 -15.90
C PRO A 105 16.83 -8.06 -15.18
N ALA A 106 16.74 -6.89 -15.81
CA ALA A 106 17.08 -5.61 -15.21
C ALA A 106 16.29 -5.30 -13.91
N TYR A 107 15.12 -5.89 -13.69
CA TYR A 107 14.37 -5.74 -12.43
C TYR A 107 15.16 -6.28 -11.22
N GLY A 108 15.98 -7.33 -11.42
CA GLY A 108 16.84 -7.84 -10.36
C GLY A 108 17.95 -6.86 -9.96
N GLU A 109 18.53 -6.14 -10.94
CA GLU A 109 19.54 -5.11 -10.72
C GLU A 109 18.94 -3.85 -10.11
N GLU A 110 17.78 -3.43 -10.59
CA GLU A 110 17.02 -2.29 -10.06
C GLU A 110 16.60 -2.54 -8.61
N GLN A 111 16.21 -3.77 -8.26
CA GLN A 111 15.94 -4.15 -6.88
C GLN A 111 17.18 -3.98 -6.00
N ASN A 112 18.32 -4.54 -6.43
CA ASN A 112 19.57 -4.42 -5.68
C ASN A 112 19.97 -2.94 -5.48
N ALA A 113 19.80 -2.11 -6.52
CA ALA A 113 20.08 -0.68 -6.44
C ALA A 113 19.12 0.06 -5.48
N ALA A 114 17.84 -0.32 -5.48
CA ALA A 114 16.84 0.33 -4.63
C ALA A 114 17.03 0.04 -3.13
N VAL A 115 17.55 -1.14 -2.78
CA VAL A 115 17.79 -1.53 -1.38
C VAL A 115 19.19 -1.16 -0.88
N SER A 116 20.12 -0.89 -1.79
CA SER A 116 21.51 -0.57 -1.43
C SER A 116 21.59 0.68 -0.56
N GLY A 117 22.36 0.59 0.53
CA GLY A 117 22.58 1.69 1.47
C GLY A 117 21.39 1.99 2.40
N ARG A 118 20.32 1.19 2.36
CA ARG A 118 19.11 1.37 3.19
C ARG A 118 18.99 0.24 4.21
N ALA A 119 19.36 0.52 5.45
CA ALA A 119 19.41 -0.48 6.53
C ALA A 119 18.02 -1.07 6.88
N ASN A 120 16.95 -0.31 6.61
CA ASN A 120 15.58 -0.69 6.89
C ASN A 120 14.84 -1.31 5.68
N VAL A 121 15.56 -1.65 4.58
CA VAL A 121 14.96 -2.25 3.39
C VAL A 121 15.56 -3.64 3.14
N VAL A 122 14.68 -4.61 2.93
CA VAL A 122 15.04 -6.00 2.64
C VAL A 122 14.51 -6.40 1.27
N ALA A 123 15.39 -6.84 0.37
CA ALA A 123 15.00 -7.40 -0.92
C ALA A 123 14.43 -8.81 -0.73
N LEU A 124 13.25 -9.07 -1.30
CA LEU A 124 12.65 -10.40 -1.35
C LEU A 124 12.39 -10.81 -2.80
N ARG A 125 12.61 -12.10 -3.10
CA ARG A 125 12.30 -12.72 -4.38
C ARG A 125 11.53 -14.01 -4.14
N GLY A 126 10.76 -14.44 -5.10
CA GLY A 126 9.96 -15.64 -5.05
C GLY A 126 8.80 -15.60 -6.03
N PRO A 127 7.94 -16.63 -6.05
CA PRO A 127 6.78 -16.65 -6.92
C PRO A 127 5.82 -15.49 -6.62
N VAL A 128 5.26 -14.86 -7.67
CA VAL A 128 4.31 -13.75 -7.52
C VAL A 128 3.10 -14.13 -6.66
N ALA A 129 2.65 -15.37 -6.76
CA ALA A 129 1.49 -15.88 -6.00
C ALA A 129 1.83 -16.30 -4.55
N ALA A 130 3.10 -16.25 -4.13
CA ALA A 130 3.55 -16.68 -2.82
C ALA A 130 4.73 -15.82 -2.33
N PRO A 131 4.53 -14.50 -2.14
CA PRO A 131 5.58 -13.61 -1.66
C PRO A 131 6.09 -14.07 -0.28
N PRO A 132 7.43 -14.28 -0.11
CA PRO A 132 7.98 -14.88 1.09
C PRO A 132 8.21 -13.87 2.22
N PHE A 133 7.18 -13.09 2.57
CA PHE A 133 7.28 -12.17 3.69
C PHE A 133 7.55 -12.93 5.00
N PRO A 134 8.65 -12.62 5.72
CA PRO A 134 9.06 -13.40 6.88
C PRO A 134 8.26 -13.11 8.16
N GLU A 135 7.49 -12.03 8.15
CA GLU A 135 6.64 -11.59 9.27
C GLU A 135 5.33 -10.98 8.77
N LYS A 136 4.39 -10.71 9.70
CA LYS A 136 3.15 -10.01 9.35
C LYS A 136 3.42 -8.52 9.17
N LEU A 137 2.76 -7.95 8.16
CA LEU A 137 2.92 -6.58 7.74
C LEU A 137 1.80 -5.68 8.26
N ASP A 138 2.11 -4.42 8.54
CA ASP A 138 1.12 -3.39 8.85
C ASP A 138 0.42 -2.95 7.57
N THR A 139 1.21 -2.68 6.53
CA THR A 139 0.71 -2.19 5.24
C THR A 139 1.35 -2.94 4.07
N ILE A 140 0.57 -3.22 3.03
CA ILE A 140 1.08 -3.66 1.72
C ILE A 140 0.66 -2.61 0.68
N VAL A 141 1.61 -2.23 -0.17
CA VAL A 141 1.40 -1.30 -1.28
C VAL A 141 1.58 -2.06 -2.60
N THR A 142 0.61 -1.95 -3.52
CA THR A 142 0.72 -2.44 -4.89
C THR A 142 0.21 -1.37 -5.86
N VAL A 143 1.08 -0.92 -6.77
CA VAL A 143 0.79 0.20 -7.67
C VAL A 143 1.04 -0.19 -9.11
N GLN A 144 -0.03 -0.24 -9.91
CA GLN A 144 -0.01 -0.57 -11.33
C GLN A 144 0.44 -2.01 -11.62
N ASN A 145 0.10 -2.96 -10.73
CA ASN A 145 0.54 -4.35 -10.85
C ASN A 145 -0.59 -5.39 -10.63
N LEU A 146 -1.78 -4.98 -10.16
CA LEU A 146 -2.84 -5.95 -9.90
C LEU A 146 -3.32 -6.62 -11.20
N HIS A 147 -3.42 -5.86 -12.30
CA HIS A 147 -3.78 -6.39 -13.62
C HIS A 147 -2.78 -7.44 -14.12
N ASP A 148 -1.50 -7.32 -13.77
CA ASP A 148 -0.45 -8.27 -14.19
C ASP A 148 -0.69 -9.69 -13.67
N LEU A 149 -1.44 -9.85 -12.57
CA LEU A 149 -1.82 -11.15 -12.03
C LEU A 149 -2.81 -11.92 -12.93
N TYR A 150 -3.36 -11.25 -13.94
CA TYR A 150 -4.38 -11.77 -14.86
C TYR A 150 -3.93 -11.78 -16.33
N ILE A 151 -2.67 -11.44 -16.62
CA ILE A 151 -2.13 -11.52 -17.99
C ILE A 151 -1.94 -12.97 -18.42
N GLY A 152 -1.96 -13.20 -19.75
CA GLY A 152 -1.86 -14.55 -20.30
C GLY A 152 -0.56 -15.30 -20.00
N ALA A 153 0.50 -14.60 -19.64
CA ALA A 153 1.78 -15.20 -19.22
C ALA A 153 1.71 -15.81 -17.81
N MET A 154 0.73 -15.43 -16.97
CA MET A 154 0.56 -15.97 -15.63
C MET A 154 -0.26 -17.27 -15.64
N PRO A 155 0.10 -18.26 -14.82
CA PRO A 155 -0.71 -19.46 -14.63
C PRO A 155 -2.14 -19.14 -14.20
N GLN A 156 -3.09 -19.96 -14.63
CA GLN A 156 -4.49 -19.80 -14.22
C GLN A 156 -4.64 -19.80 -12.70
N GLY A 157 -5.40 -18.84 -12.17
CA GLY A 157 -5.64 -18.69 -10.74
C GLY A 157 -4.54 -17.95 -9.97
N THR A 158 -3.50 -17.42 -10.64
CA THR A 158 -2.45 -16.61 -10.01
C THR A 158 -3.04 -15.44 -9.22
N GLY A 159 -3.98 -14.68 -9.79
CA GLY A 159 -4.61 -13.55 -9.09
C GLY A 159 -5.25 -13.94 -7.76
N ALA A 160 -6.05 -15.00 -7.74
CA ALA A 160 -6.71 -15.46 -6.52
C ALA A 160 -5.69 -15.92 -5.45
N LYS A 161 -4.64 -16.65 -5.86
CA LYS A 161 -3.58 -17.13 -4.97
C LYS A 161 -2.77 -15.98 -4.40
N ALA A 162 -2.35 -15.03 -5.26
CA ALA A 162 -1.60 -13.85 -4.86
C ALA A 162 -2.40 -13.00 -3.85
N ILE A 163 -3.66 -12.70 -4.14
CA ILE A 163 -4.51 -11.92 -3.24
C ILE A 163 -4.69 -12.63 -1.88
N ALA A 164 -4.90 -13.95 -1.88
CA ALA A 164 -4.98 -14.73 -0.65
C ALA A 164 -3.67 -14.69 0.15
N ALA A 165 -2.51 -14.73 -0.53
CA ALA A 165 -1.20 -14.62 0.11
C ALA A 165 -0.99 -13.22 0.72
N LEU A 166 -1.39 -12.14 0.02
CA LEU A 166 -1.34 -10.78 0.56
C LEU A 166 -2.24 -10.63 1.80
N TYR A 167 -3.46 -11.20 1.74
CA TYR A 167 -4.35 -11.23 2.91
C TYR A 167 -3.71 -11.97 4.08
N ALA A 168 -3.10 -13.13 3.82
CA ALA A 168 -2.41 -13.89 4.85
C ALA A 168 -1.20 -13.14 5.43
N ALA A 169 -0.48 -12.36 4.62
CA ALA A 169 0.71 -11.62 5.04
C ALA A 169 0.40 -10.45 5.98
N LEU A 170 -0.77 -9.82 5.88
CA LEU A 170 -1.15 -8.69 6.73
C LEU A 170 -1.48 -9.11 8.17
N LYS A 171 -1.19 -8.22 9.12
CA LYS A 171 -1.72 -8.27 10.49
C LYS A 171 -3.25 -8.10 10.47
N PRO A 172 -3.99 -8.58 11.49
CA PRO A 172 -5.35 -8.11 11.72
C PRO A 172 -5.36 -6.57 11.84
N GLY A 173 -6.30 -5.90 11.18
CA GLY A 173 -6.33 -4.44 11.07
C GLY A 173 -5.35 -3.84 10.06
N GLY A 174 -4.52 -4.64 9.39
CA GLY A 174 -3.54 -4.16 8.41
C GLY A 174 -4.17 -3.65 7.10
N THR A 175 -3.44 -2.78 6.42
CA THR A 175 -3.89 -2.06 5.21
C THR A 175 -3.32 -2.67 3.93
N LEU A 176 -4.16 -2.75 2.88
CA LEU A 176 -3.72 -2.99 1.50
C LEU A 176 -4.09 -1.78 0.65
N LEU A 177 -3.08 -1.08 0.14
CA LEU A 177 -3.24 -0.04 -0.88
C LEU A 177 -3.15 -0.68 -2.26
N VAL A 178 -4.15 -0.43 -3.09
CA VAL A 178 -4.18 -0.88 -4.49
C VAL A 178 -4.42 0.31 -5.40
N VAL A 179 -3.49 0.51 -6.33
CA VAL A 179 -3.64 1.46 -7.44
C VAL A 179 -3.49 0.70 -8.74
N ASP A 180 -4.42 0.88 -9.68
CA ASP A 180 -4.24 0.28 -11.00
C ASP A 180 -4.95 1.05 -12.10
N HIS A 181 -4.56 0.78 -13.35
CA HIS A 181 -5.14 1.36 -14.55
C HIS A 181 -6.58 0.86 -14.76
N SER A 182 -7.52 1.82 -14.81
CA SER A 182 -8.93 1.51 -15.03
C SER A 182 -9.16 0.96 -16.44
N ALA A 183 -9.79 -0.20 -16.53
CA ALA A 183 -10.42 -0.69 -17.76
C ALA A 183 -11.84 -0.15 -17.91
N ALA A 184 -12.50 -0.45 -19.01
CA ALA A 184 -13.93 -0.17 -19.20
C ALA A 184 -14.75 -0.90 -18.13
N ASP A 185 -15.79 -0.24 -17.61
CA ASP A 185 -16.66 -0.82 -16.60
C ASP A 185 -17.34 -2.08 -17.15
N GLY A 186 -17.38 -3.14 -16.36
CA GLY A 186 -17.92 -4.45 -16.74
C GLY A 186 -16.98 -5.34 -17.57
N SER A 187 -15.77 -4.87 -17.89
CA SER A 187 -14.79 -5.69 -18.66
C SER A 187 -14.11 -6.78 -17.83
N GLY A 188 -14.26 -6.74 -16.52
CA GLY A 188 -13.64 -7.72 -15.63
C GLY A 188 -12.11 -7.68 -15.71
N THR A 189 -11.49 -8.84 -15.98
CA THR A 189 -10.04 -8.97 -16.16
C THR A 189 -9.63 -9.12 -17.63
N SER A 190 -10.57 -9.04 -18.58
CA SER A 190 -10.32 -9.33 -20.00
C SER A 190 -9.35 -8.32 -20.66
N ALA A 191 -9.28 -7.10 -20.13
CA ALA A 191 -8.39 -6.05 -20.61
C ALA A 191 -6.93 -6.18 -20.12
N ALA A 192 -6.66 -7.05 -19.15
CA ALA A 192 -5.36 -7.14 -18.50
C ALA A 192 -4.23 -7.46 -19.50
N ASN A 193 -4.42 -8.48 -20.33
CA ASN A 193 -3.39 -8.94 -21.25
C ASN A 193 -3.11 -7.97 -22.42
N ALA A 194 -4.14 -7.34 -22.97
CA ALA A 194 -3.99 -6.51 -24.17
C ALA A 194 -3.74 -5.03 -23.83
N LEU A 195 -4.35 -4.54 -22.77
CA LEU A 195 -4.38 -3.11 -22.45
C LEU A 195 -3.58 -2.76 -21.18
N HIS A 196 -3.14 -3.74 -20.40
CA HIS A 196 -2.57 -3.55 -19.06
C HIS A 196 -3.50 -2.75 -18.16
N ARG A 197 -4.78 -3.15 -18.11
CA ARG A 197 -5.84 -2.51 -17.35
C ARG A 197 -6.73 -3.56 -16.69
N ILE A 198 -7.35 -3.19 -15.58
CA ILE A 198 -8.34 -4.03 -14.90
C ILE A 198 -9.59 -3.22 -14.57
N ASP A 199 -10.77 -3.82 -14.68
CA ASP A 199 -12.00 -3.19 -14.21
C ASP A 199 -11.95 -3.02 -12.69
N ARG A 200 -12.22 -1.79 -12.24
CA ARG A 200 -12.23 -1.44 -10.81
C ARG A 200 -13.13 -2.36 -9.99
N GLN A 201 -14.33 -2.66 -10.50
CA GLN A 201 -15.27 -3.54 -9.78
C GLN A 201 -14.75 -4.97 -9.68
N ALA A 202 -14.10 -5.48 -10.74
CA ALA A 202 -13.47 -6.80 -10.69
C ALA A 202 -12.33 -6.88 -9.67
N ALA A 203 -11.56 -5.80 -9.52
CA ALA A 203 -10.53 -5.70 -8.48
C ALA A 203 -11.16 -5.72 -7.08
N ILE A 204 -12.22 -4.92 -6.85
CA ILE A 204 -12.96 -4.89 -5.58
C ILE A 204 -13.51 -6.28 -5.24
N ASP A 205 -14.17 -6.92 -6.20
CA ASP A 205 -14.78 -8.25 -6.01
C ASP A 205 -13.73 -9.32 -5.68
N ALA A 206 -12.57 -9.28 -6.36
CA ALA A 206 -11.50 -10.25 -6.12
C ALA A 206 -10.91 -10.11 -4.71
N LEU A 207 -10.67 -8.88 -4.26
CA LEU A 207 -10.13 -8.58 -2.93
C LEU A 207 -11.15 -8.88 -1.82
N THR A 208 -12.42 -8.51 -2.03
CA THR A 208 -13.50 -8.80 -1.08
C THR A 208 -13.72 -10.31 -0.91
N ARG A 209 -13.68 -11.08 -2.00
CA ARG A 209 -13.76 -12.56 -1.93
C ARG A 209 -12.63 -13.18 -1.11
N ALA A 210 -11.47 -12.55 -1.05
CA ALA A 210 -10.35 -13.00 -0.21
C ALA A 210 -10.48 -12.59 1.27
N GLY A 211 -11.50 -11.81 1.62
CA GLY A 211 -11.79 -11.40 2.99
C GLY A 211 -11.43 -9.96 3.32
N PHE A 212 -10.88 -9.19 2.37
CA PHE A 212 -10.64 -7.76 2.56
C PHE A 212 -11.95 -6.96 2.62
N VAL A 213 -11.96 -5.89 3.41
CA VAL A 213 -13.04 -4.91 3.43
C VAL A 213 -12.57 -3.65 2.72
N LEU A 214 -13.30 -3.21 1.70
CA LEU A 214 -13.05 -1.92 1.05
C LEU A 214 -13.40 -0.81 2.05
N GLU A 215 -12.40 -0.05 2.49
CA GLU A 215 -12.55 1.00 3.50
C GLU A 215 -12.69 2.38 2.88
N ALA A 216 -11.90 2.67 1.84
CA ALA A 216 -11.91 3.97 1.18
C ALA A 216 -11.53 3.87 -0.30
N GLN A 217 -11.94 4.88 -1.05
CA GLN A 217 -11.57 5.10 -2.45
C GLN A 217 -11.16 6.57 -2.63
N SER A 218 -10.23 6.83 -3.54
CA SER A 218 -9.77 8.19 -3.84
C SER A 218 -9.79 8.45 -5.35
N ASP A 219 -10.12 9.66 -5.73
CA ASP A 219 -10.06 10.16 -7.10
C ASP A 219 -8.68 10.77 -7.45
N LEU A 220 -7.66 10.55 -6.62
CA LEU A 220 -6.32 11.13 -6.75
C LEU A 220 -5.73 10.99 -8.16
N TYR A 221 -5.95 9.85 -8.80
CA TYR A 221 -5.43 9.54 -10.14
C TYR A 221 -6.51 9.45 -11.21
N ARG A 222 -7.66 10.10 -10.98
CA ARG A 222 -8.73 10.15 -11.98
C ARG A 222 -8.32 10.98 -13.19
N GLN A 223 -8.48 10.40 -14.38
CA GLN A 223 -8.24 11.02 -15.67
C GLN A 223 -9.48 10.86 -16.56
N PRO A 224 -10.50 11.72 -16.42
CA PRO A 224 -11.78 11.57 -17.14
C PRO A 224 -11.63 11.59 -18.67
N GLY A 225 -10.54 12.12 -19.19
CA GLY A 225 -10.23 12.15 -20.62
C GLY A 225 -9.66 10.85 -21.19
N ASP A 226 -9.31 9.87 -20.34
CA ASP A 226 -8.83 8.57 -20.80
C ASP A 226 -10.03 7.68 -21.20
N PRO A 227 -10.14 7.27 -22.49
CA PRO A 227 -11.24 6.40 -22.95
C PRO A 227 -11.15 4.96 -22.43
N ARG A 228 -10.05 4.60 -21.76
CA ARG A 228 -9.78 3.26 -21.19
C ARG A 228 -9.75 2.11 -22.21
N THR A 229 -9.59 2.42 -23.48
CA THR A 229 -9.61 1.46 -24.61
C THR A 229 -8.26 1.25 -25.27
N ALA A 230 -7.25 2.08 -24.94
CA ALA A 230 -5.89 1.94 -25.44
C ALA A 230 -4.99 1.26 -24.42
N ASN A 231 -3.94 0.58 -24.91
CA ASN A 231 -2.87 0.04 -24.08
C ASN A 231 -2.18 1.17 -23.32
N VAL A 232 -1.91 1.00 -22.03
CA VAL A 232 -1.35 2.05 -21.15
C VAL A 232 0.04 2.55 -21.58
N PHE A 233 0.75 1.78 -22.42
CA PHE A 233 2.05 2.14 -22.97
C PHE A 233 1.96 2.88 -24.30
N ALA A 234 0.77 3.04 -24.87
CA ALA A 234 0.58 3.78 -26.11
C ALA A 234 1.02 5.25 -25.91
N PRO A 235 1.84 5.81 -26.85
CA PRO A 235 2.49 7.10 -26.65
C PRO A 235 1.51 8.25 -26.35
N GLU A 236 0.31 8.20 -26.92
CA GLU A 236 -0.72 9.25 -26.81
C GLU A 236 -1.34 9.34 -25.40
N ILE A 237 -1.33 8.22 -24.65
CA ILE A 237 -1.95 8.16 -23.30
C ILE A 237 -0.99 7.79 -22.18
N ARG A 238 0.25 7.42 -22.51
CA ARG A 238 1.24 7.04 -21.51
C ARG A 238 1.42 8.15 -20.47
N GLY A 239 1.27 7.80 -19.19
CA GLY A 239 1.31 8.75 -18.08
C GLY A 239 0.05 9.60 -17.89
N LYS A 240 -1.01 9.37 -18.70
CA LYS A 240 -2.29 10.10 -18.65
C LYS A 240 -3.48 9.14 -18.50
N THR A 241 -3.24 7.91 -18.13
CA THR A 241 -4.26 6.89 -17.95
C THR A 241 -5.09 7.15 -16.70
N ASP A 242 -6.39 6.89 -16.81
CA ASP A 242 -7.28 6.86 -15.64
C ASP A 242 -6.93 5.69 -14.74
N GLN A 243 -6.83 5.94 -13.43
CA GLN A 243 -6.50 4.92 -12.45
C GLN A 243 -7.44 5.03 -11.26
N PHE A 244 -7.75 3.89 -10.66
CA PHE A 244 -8.43 3.83 -9.39
C PHE A 244 -7.41 3.72 -8.24
N VAL A 245 -7.78 4.27 -7.10
CA VAL A 245 -7.03 4.18 -5.84
C VAL A 245 -7.96 3.63 -4.78
N LEU A 246 -7.63 2.46 -4.23
CA LEU A 246 -8.46 1.74 -3.26
C LEU A 246 -7.64 1.42 -2.01
N ARG A 247 -8.24 1.66 -0.83
CA ARG A 247 -7.72 1.21 0.44
C ARG A 247 -8.60 0.12 1.01
N PHE A 248 -8.00 -1.02 1.26
CA PHE A 248 -8.65 -2.15 1.89
C PHE A 248 -8.08 -2.40 3.28
N ARG A 249 -8.92 -2.95 4.15
CA ARG A 249 -8.55 -3.37 5.50
C ARG A 249 -8.70 -4.88 5.63
N LYS A 250 -7.72 -5.53 6.26
CA LYS A 250 -7.93 -6.87 6.79
C LYS A 250 -8.68 -6.75 8.11
N PRO A 251 -9.88 -7.34 8.28
CA PRO A 251 -10.58 -7.33 9.56
C PRO A 251 -9.72 -7.83 10.72
N GLY A 252 -10.03 -7.30 11.94
CA GLY A 252 -9.38 -7.71 13.20
C GLY A 252 -9.86 -9.07 13.70
#